data_634798a2f49bc781980107cf885f7c94
#
_entry.id   634798a2f49bc781980107cf885f7c94
#
_cell.length_a   1.000
_cell.length_b   1.000
_cell.length_c   1.000
_cell.angle_alpha   90.00
_cell.angle_beta   90.00
_cell.angle_gamma   90.00
#
_symmetry.space_group_name_H-M   'P 1'
#
loop_
_entity.id
_entity.type
_entity.pdbx_description
1 polymer ?
#
loop_
_entity_poly.entity_id
_entity_poly.type
_entity_poly.pdbx_seq_one_letter_code
_entity_poly.pdbx_strand_id
1 'polypeptide(L)'
;ETRRLRRIKLFGATGSVLILIGALGTGAVPVLQNPVAGMRVLSLPSRMFGTALALSIGGAITLVVAWLLLGRFAVGRFSVEVRHGRSPERRMSRRQADRTLMLWIAPIIVAPPLLSKDIYSYLAQSAIAFRGMDPYSVSPVRGLGVDHILTRSVPNLWRDTPAPYGP
;
A
#
# COMPACT_ATOMS: atom_id res chain seq x y z
N GLU A 1 -13.51 -22.66 13.56
CA GLU A 1 -12.72 -22.28 12.39
C GLU A 1 -11.96 -23.49 11.86
N THR A 2 -12.13 -23.84 10.58
CA THR A 2 -11.44 -24.98 9.99
C THR A 2 -9.93 -24.71 9.89
N ARG A 3 -9.09 -25.75 10.12
CA ARG A 3 -7.62 -25.66 10.00
C ARG A 3 -7.18 -25.03 8.65
N ARG A 4 -7.94 -25.31 7.58
CA ARG A 4 -7.68 -24.78 6.23
C ARG A 4 -7.88 -23.26 6.17
N LEU A 5 -8.98 -22.74 6.70
CA LEU A 5 -9.25 -21.29 6.74
C LEU A 5 -8.18 -20.55 7.53
N ARG A 6 -7.78 -21.10 8.69
CA ARG A 6 -6.71 -20.52 9.50
C ARG A 6 -5.38 -20.42 8.75
N ARG A 7 -5.00 -21.46 7.99
CA ARG A 7 -3.79 -21.43 7.15
C ARG A 7 -3.85 -20.35 6.08
N ILE A 8 -4.99 -20.20 5.37
CA ILE A 8 -5.18 -19.16 4.35
C ILE A 8 -5.07 -17.76 4.98
N LYS A 9 -5.68 -17.54 6.13
CA LYS A 9 -5.61 -16.27 6.86
C LYS A 9 -4.17 -15.90 7.23
N LEU A 10 -3.43 -16.83 7.81
CA LEU A 10 -2.04 -16.61 8.20
C LEU A 10 -1.15 -16.39 6.97
N PHE A 11 -1.36 -17.13 5.90
CA PHE A 11 -0.62 -16.96 4.65
C PHE A 11 -0.81 -15.56 4.05
N GLY A 12 -2.06 -15.05 4.00
CA GLY A 12 -2.32 -13.68 3.56
C GLY A 12 -1.77 -12.62 4.52
N ALA A 13 -1.86 -12.85 5.83
CA ALA A 13 -1.26 -11.96 6.82
C ALA A 13 0.27 -11.87 6.67
N THR A 14 0.93 -12.99 6.37
CA THR A 14 2.38 -12.99 6.06
C THR A 14 2.64 -12.12 4.83
N GLY A 15 1.84 -12.22 3.76
CA GLY A 15 1.95 -11.36 2.59
C GLY A 15 1.85 -9.87 2.93
N SER A 16 0.86 -9.49 3.75
CA SER A 16 0.67 -8.10 4.19
C SER A 16 1.84 -7.57 5.04
N VAL A 17 2.40 -8.40 5.91
CA VAL A 17 3.60 -8.05 6.69
C VAL A 17 4.83 -7.89 5.81
N LEU A 18 5.01 -8.76 4.80
CA LEU A 18 6.11 -8.62 3.83
C LEU A 18 5.99 -7.32 3.03
N ILE A 19 4.76 -6.94 2.63
CA ILE A 19 4.49 -5.65 1.98
C ILE A 19 4.89 -4.50 2.91
N LEU A 20 4.47 -4.51 4.18
CA LEU A 20 4.83 -3.48 5.16
C LEU A 20 6.36 -3.34 5.29
N ILE A 21 7.08 -4.46 5.49
CA ILE A 21 8.54 -4.44 5.63
C ILE A 21 9.21 -3.92 4.35
N GLY A 22 8.77 -4.38 3.18
CA GLY A 22 9.28 -3.91 1.90
C GLY A 22 8.99 -2.42 1.66
N ALA A 23 7.81 -1.94 2.06
CA ALA A 23 7.41 -0.54 1.93
C ALA A 23 8.30 0.42 2.73
N LEU A 24 8.90 -0.02 3.84
CA LEU A 24 9.88 0.79 4.58
C LEU A 24 11.14 1.12 3.76
N GLY A 25 11.44 0.34 2.73
CA GLY A 25 12.59 0.58 1.82
C GLY A 25 12.21 1.11 0.45
N THR A 26 11.02 0.76 -0.07
CA THR A 26 10.57 1.13 -1.42
C THR A 26 9.45 2.18 -1.41
N GLY A 27 8.86 2.44 -0.25
CA GLY A 27 7.73 3.36 -0.11
C GLY A 27 8.12 4.83 -0.09
N ALA A 28 7.11 5.68 -0.16
CA ALA A 28 7.22 7.13 -0.07
C ALA A 28 7.47 7.57 1.38
N VAL A 29 8.72 7.44 1.83
CA VAL A 29 9.14 7.95 3.14
C VAL A 29 9.65 9.38 2.97
N PRO A 30 9.28 10.34 3.88
CA PRO A 30 9.75 11.72 3.80
C PRO A 30 11.28 11.80 3.78
N VAL A 31 11.85 12.68 2.94
CA VAL A 31 13.29 12.92 2.90
C VAL A 31 13.77 13.62 4.18
N LEU A 32 12.98 14.58 4.66
CA LEU A 32 13.19 15.26 5.95
C LEU A 32 12.16 14.73 6.94
N GLN A 33 12.56 14.59 8.19
CA GLN A 33 11.70 14.10 9.29
C GLN A 33 11.17 12.66 9.09
N ASN A 34 12.02 11.78 8.55
CA ASN A 34 11.69 10.37 8.45
C ASN A 34 11.55 9.75 9.85
N PRO A 35 10.34 9.30 10.26
CA PRO A 35 10.09 8.79 11.61
C PRO A 35 10.87 7.51 11.94
N VAL A 36 11.34 6.80 10.93
CA VAL A 36 12.14 5.57 11.10
C VAL A 36 13.64 5.82 10.94
N ALA A 37 14.06 7.08 10.64
CA ALA A 37 15.46 7.43 10.57
C ALA A 37 16.13 7.27 11.93
N GLY A 38 17.24 6.55 11.99
CA GLY A 38 17.97 6.28 13.23
C GLY A 38 17.52 5.02 13.98
N MET A 39 16.40 4.41 13.66
CA MET A 39 16.01 3.13 14.21
C MET A 39 16.80 2.00 13.53
N ARG A 40 17.66 1.29 14.30
CA ARG A 40 18.59 0.29 13.73
C ARG A 40 17.90 -0.77 12.86
N VAL A 41 16.75 -1.28 13.29
CA VAL A 41 16.05 -2.38 12.60
C VAL A 41 15.14 -1.84 11.49
N LEU A 42 14.34 -0.80 11.76
CA LEU A 42 13.37 -0.26 10.80
C LEU A 42 14.01 0.52 9.64
N SER A 43 15.26 0.96 9.78
CA SER A 43 16.00 1.59 8.69
C SER A 43 16.77 0.60 7.80
N LEU A 44 16.84 -0.68 8.13
CA LEU A 44 17.52 -1.69 7.31
C LEU A 44 16.91 -1.81 5.89
N PRO A 45 15.57 -1.87 5.70
CA PRO A 45 15.00 -1.97 4.36
C PRO A 45 15.37 -0.81 3.45
N SER A 46 15.52 0.41 3.98
CA SER A 46 15.91 1.59 3.19
C SER A 46 17.36 1.52 2.66
N ARG A 47 18.22 0.70 3.29
CA ARG A 47 19.61 0.48 2.86
C ARG A 47 19.74 -0.64 1.83
N MET A 48 18.73 -1.49 1.70
CA MET A 48 18.72 -2.69 0.84
C MET A 48 17.54 -2.63 -0.13
N PHE A 49 17.55 -1.66 -1.04
CA PHE A 49 16.43 -1.41 -1.96
C PHE A 49 15.97 -2.66 -2.72
N GLY A 50 16.90 -3.44 -3.28
CA GLY A 50 16.57 -4.67 -4.02
C GLY A 50 15.84 -5.71 -3.15
N THR A 51 16.29 -5.89 -1.91
CA THR A 51 15.64 -6.80 -0.94
C THR A 51 14.25 -6.26 -0.56
N ALA A 52 14.14 -4.96 -0.29
CA ALA A 52 12.87 -4.32 0.04
C ALA A 52 11.85 -4.44 -1.12
N LEU A 53 12.32 -4.26 -2.36
CA LEU A 53 11.49 -4.44 -3.56
C LEU A 53 11.03 -5.90 -3.71
N ALA A 54 11.92 -6.86 -3.53
CA ALA A 54 11.60 -8.28 -3.58
C ALA A 54 10.56 -8.67 -2.51
N LEU A 55 10.70 -8.13 -1.29
CA LEU A 55 9.73 -8.33 -0.21
C LEU A 55 8.36 -7.73 -0.55
N SER A 56 8.32 -6.51 -1.11
CA SER A 56 7.06 -5.86 -1.51
C SER A 56 6.35 -6.66 -2.59
N ILE A 57 7.05 -7.07 -3.64
CA ILE A 57 6.49 -7.86 -4.75
C ILE A 57 6.09 -9.26 -4.27
N GLY A 58 6.97 -9.95 -3.54
CA GLY A 58 6.68 -11.27 -2.98
C GLY A 58 5.50 -11.25 -2.04
N GLY A 59 5.39 -10.22 -1.20
CA GLY A 59 4.25 -9.99 -0.32
C GLY A 59 2.95 -9.78 -1.10
N ALA A 60 2.97 -8.97 -2.16
CA ALA A 60 1.82 -8.74 -3.03
C ALA A 60 1.36 -10.03 -3.72
N ILE A 61 2.28 -10.80 -4.28
CA ILE A 61 1.98 -12.11 -4.89
C ILE A 61 1.37 -13.06 -3.85
N THR A 62 1.95 -13.13 -2.65
CA THR A 62 1.46 -13.96 -1.55
C THR A 62 0.03 -13.58 -1.15
N LEU A 63 -0.25 -12.28 -1.07
CA LEU A 63 -1.58 -11.76 -0.72
C LEU A 63 -2.61 -12.09 -1.81
N VAL A 64 -2.25 -11.93 -3.09
CA VAL A 64 -3.11 -12.29 -4.23
C VAL A 64 -3.42 -13.78 -4.23
N VAL A 65 -2.41 -14.64 -4.02
CA VAL A 65 -2.60 -16.09 -3.93
C VAL A 65 -3.49 -16.45 -2.73
N ALA A 66 -3.29 -15.81 -1.57
CA ALA A 66 -4.14 -16.01 -0.40
C ALA A 66 -5.60 -15.61 -0.68
N TRP A 67 -5.81 -14.50 -1.40
CA TRP A 67 -7.13 -14.05 -1.81
C TRP A 67 -7.82 -15.05 -2.74
N LEU A 68 -7.10 -15.57 -3.74
CA LEU A 68 -7.62 -16.61 -4.65
C LEU A 68 -7.96 -17.90 -3.89
N LEU A 69 -7.11 -18.32 -2.93
CA LEU A 69 -7.38 -19.48 -2.08
C LEU A 69 -8.59 -19.27 -1.17
N LEU A 70 -8.75 -18.06 -0.64
CA LEU A 70 -9.90 -17.68 0.17
C LEU A 70 -11.19 -17.71 -0.67
N GLY A 71 -11.15 -17.14 -1.86
CA GLY A 71 -12.26 -17.18 -2.81
C GLY A 71 -12.67 -18.61 -3.17
N ARG A 72 -11.69 -19.46 -3.51
CA ARG A 72 -11.93 -20.90 -3.76
C ARG A 72 -12.50 -21.63 -2.53
N PHE A 73 -12.08 -21.25 -1.33
CA PHE A 73 -12.61 -21.82 -0.10
C PHE A 73 -14.05 -21.35 0.15
N ALA A 74 -14.34 -20.06 -0.03
CA ALA A 74 -15.65 -19.46 0.25
C ALA A 74 -16.72 -19.91 -0.77
N VAL A 75 -16.38 -19.92 -2.05
CA VAL A 75 -17.28 -20.32 -3.15
C VAL A 75 -17.43 -21.86 -3.23
N GLY A 76 -16.34 -22.57 -2.93
CA GLY A 76 -16.30 -24.01 -2.82
C GLY A 76 -16.98 -24.77 -3.97
N ARG A 77 -17.92 -25.67 -3.62
CA ARG A 77 -18.71 -26.46 -4.57
C ARG A 77 -19.96 -25.76 -5.11
N PHE A 78 -20.00 -24.42 -5.03
CA PHE A 78 -21.16 -23.63 -5.46
C PHE A 78 -21.70 -24.08 -6.83
N SER A 79 -20.82 -24.24 -7.82
CA SER A 79 -21.20 -24.65 -9.17
C SER A 79 -21.76 -26.08 -9.25
N VAL A 80 -21.29 -26.97 -8.37
CA VAL A 80 -21.76 -28.38 -8.35
C VAL A 80 -23.09 -28.47 -7.61
N GLU A 81 -23.25 -27.74 -6.51
CA GLU A 81 -24.49 -27.75 -5.69
C GLU A 81 -25.66 -27.10 -6.43
N VAL A 82 -25.42 -25.97 -7.12
CA VAL A 82 -26.43 -25.32 -7.97
C VAL A 82 -26.86 -26.24 -9.11
N ARG A 83 -25.94 -26.98 -9.73
CA ARG A 83 -26.24 -27.94 -10.81
C ARG A 83 -27.09 -29.11 -10.34
N HIS A 84 -27.08 -29.42 -9.03
CA HIS A 84 -27.91 -30.49 -8.43
C HIS A 84 -29.13 -29.94 -7.68
N GLY A 85 -29.49 -28.66 -7.85
CA GLY A 85 -30.66 -28.05 -7.23
C GLY A 85 -30.57 -27.90 -5.70
N ARG A 86 -29.37 -28.00 -5.12
CA ARG A 86 -29.13 -27.78 -3.69
C ARG A 86 -28.73 -26.35 -3.43
N SER A 87 -29.26 -25.76 -2.34
CA SER A 87 -28.83 -24.46 -1.89
C SER A 87 -27.37 -24.49 -1.48
N PRO A 88 -26.51 -23.57 -2.00
CA PRO A 88 -25.10 -23.59 -1.70
C PRO A 88 -24.85 -23.30 -0.22
N GLU A 89 -24.19 -24.23 0.46
CA GLU A 89 -23.78 -24.04 1.84
C GLU A 89 -22.65 -23.02 1.93
N ARG A 90 -22.90 -21.90 2.63
CA ARG A 90 -21.88 -20.87 2.87
C ARG A 90 -20.80 -21.43 3.81
N ARG A 91 -19.61 -21.72 3.28
CA ARG A 91 -18.48 -22.23 4.06
C ARG A 91 -17.80 -21.20 4.94
N MET A 92 -18.08 -19.92 4.72
CA MET A 92 -17.50 -18.80 5.47
C MET A 92 -18.59 -17.82 5.87
N SER A 93 -18.65 -17.46 7.15
CA SER A 93 -19.57 -16.44 7.64
C SER A 93 -19.02 -15.03 7.31
N ARG A 94 -19.92 -14.02 7.22
CA ARG A 94 -19.51 -12.62 7.02
C ARG A 94 -18.49 -12.17 8.08
N ARG A 95 -18.72 -12.49 9.35
CA ARG A 95 -17.77 -12.17 10.43
C ARG A 95 -16.38 -12.77 10.23
N GLN A 96 -16.30 -13.96 9.65
CA GLN A 96 -15.00 -14.57 9.33
C GLN A 96 -14.32 -13.86 8.15
N ALA A 97 -15.08 -13.41 7.14
CA ALA A 97 -14.57 -12.63 6.03
C ALA A 97 -14.03 -11.28 6.52
N ASP A 98 -14.83 -10.54 7.31
CA ASP A 98 -14.47 -9.24 7.86
C ASP A 98 -13.19 -9.33 8.73
N ARG A 99 -13.11 -10.33 9.61
CA ARG A 99 -11.90 -10.56 10.43
C ARG A 99 -10.68 -10.90 9.59
N THR A 100 -10.84 -11.62 8.49
CA THR A 100 -9.74 -11.94 7.57
C THR A 100 -9.26 -10.68 6.86
N LEU A 101 -10.20 -9.88 6.37
CA LEU A 101 -9.93 -8.61 5.71
C LEU A 101 -9.20 -7.65 6.66
N MET A 102 -9.69 -7.47 7.88
CA MET A 102 -9.03 -6.62 8.88
C MET A 102 -7.61 -7.09 9.20
N LEU A 103 -7.40 -8.41 9.34
CA LEU A 103 -6.08 -8.97 9.59
C LEU A 103 -5.10 -8.66 8.45
N TRP A 104 -5.57 -8.69 7.19
CA TRP A 104 -4.72 -8.42 6.02
C TRP A 104 -4.50 -6.92 5.77
N ILE A 105 -5.49 -6.08 6.07
CA ILE A 105 -5.41 -4.64 5.87
C ILE A 105 -4.55 -3.97 6.96
N ALA A 106 -4.60 -4.44 8.20
CA ALA A 106 -3.93 -3.79 9.33
C ALA A 106 -2.44 -3.48 9.10
N PRO A 107 -1.60 -4.40 8.60
CA PRO A 107 -0.20 -4.07 8.28
C PRO A 107 -0.08 -3.05 7.13
N ILE A 108 -1.00 -3.10 6.14
CA ILE A 108 -0.95 -2.25 4.96
C ILE A 108 -1.33 -0.80 5.29
N ILE A 109 -2.29 -0.59 6.23
CA ILE A 109 -2.71 0.76 6.65
C ILE A 109 -1.54 1.56 7.23
N VAL A 110 -0.62 0.91 7.94
CA VAL A 110 0.54 1.57 8.54
C VAL A 110 1.76 1.59 7.62
N ALA A 111 1.68 0.94 6.46
CA ALA A 111 2.76 0.93 5.48
C ALA A 111 2.86 2.28 4.75
N PRO A 112 4.07 2.80 4.48
CA PRO A 112 4.24 3.91 3.55
C PRO A 112 3.65 3.58 2.17
N PRO A 113 3.14 4.58 1.42
CA PRO A 113 2.67 4.36 0.05
C PRO A 113 3.74 3.68 -0.79
N LEU A 114 3.35 2.59 -1.48
CA LEU A 114 4.29 1.74 -2.22
C LEU A 114 4.66 2.35 -3.58
N LEU A 115 5.93 2.21 -3.94
CA LEU A 115 6.48 2.37 -5.29
C LEU A 115 6.34 3.77 -5.93
N SER A 116 5.65 4.72 -5.31
CA SER A 116 5.50 6.06 -5.84
C SER A 116 5.64 7.13 -4.76
N LYS A 117 6.33 8.22 -5.10
CA LYS A 117 6.43 9.44 -4.29
C LYS A 117 5.46 10.54 -4.75
N ASP A 118 4.51 10.23 -5.62
CA ASP A 118 3.57 11.20 -6.19
C ASP A 118 2.69 11.86 -5.12
N ILE A 119 2.49 11.20 -3.98
CA ILE A 119 1.82 11.78 -2.82
C ILE A 119 2.46 13.12 -2.39
N TYR A 120 3.77 13.25 -2.50
CA TYR A 120 4.44 14.52 -2.18
C TYR A 120 4.19 15.60 -3.23
N SER A 121 4.02 15.22 -4.50
CA SER A 121 3.60 16.14 -5.57
C SER A 121 2.20 16.69 -5.29
N TYR A 122 1.26 15.85 -4.90
CA TYR A 122 -0.11 16.28 -4.52
C TYR A 122 -0.11 17.15 -3.26
N LEU A 123 0.70 16.82 -2.26
CA LEU A 123 0.83 17.65 -1.06
C LEU A 123 1.45 19.01 -1.38
N ALA A 124 2.45 19.07 -2.26
CA ALA A 124 3.05 20.31 -2.71
C ALA A 124 2.04 21.18 -3.49
N GLN A 125 1.27 20.58 -4.40
CA GLN A 125 0.20 21.26 -5.15
C GLN A 125 -0.87 21.82 -4.20
N SER A 126 -1.30 21.04 -3.22
CA SER A 126 -2.24 21.48 -2.19
C SER A 126 -1.70 22.65 -1.37
N ALA A 127 -0.41 22.64 -1.02
CA ALA A 127 0.23 23.73 -0.29
C ALA A 127 0.37 25.01 -1.14
N ILE A 128 0.60 24.87 -2.46
CA ILE A 128 0.58 26.00 -3.43
C ILE A 128 -0.80 26.61 -3.50
N ALA A 129 -1.84 25.79 -3.66
CA ALA A 129 -3.24 26.25 -3.69
C ALA A 129 -3.64 26.91 -2.38
N PHE A 130 -3.22 26.38 -1.22
CA PHE A 130 -3.48 26.98 0.08
C PHE A 130 -2.85 28.37 0.25
N ARG A 131 -1.74 28.64 -0.47
CA ARG A 131 -1.11 29.97 -0.54
C ARG A 131 -1.79 30.92 -1.53
N GLY A 132 -2.92 30.53 -2.11
CA GLY A 132 -3.66 31.33 -3.10
C GLY A 132 -3.03 31.37 -4.50
N MET A 133 -2.05 30.48 -4.77
CA MET A 133 -1.42 30.35 -6.09
C MET A 133 -2.04 29.20 -6.87
N ASP A 134 -2.03 29.29 -8.19
CA ASP A 134 -2.53 28.24 -9.07
C ASP A 134 -1.48 27.13 -9.27
N PRO A 135 -1.74 25.90 -8.78
CA PRO A 135 -0.79 24.78 -8.91
C PRO A 135 -0.63 24.29 -10.35
N TYR A 136 -1.52 24.69 -11.28
CA TYR A 136 -1.42 24.34 -12.70
C TYR A 136 -0.49 25.28 -13.47
N SER A 137 -0.18 26.43 -12.91
CA SER A 137 0.75 27.41 -13.51
C SER A 137 2.04 27.56 -12.72
N VAL A 138 2.05 27.17 -11.44
CA VAL A 138 3.20 27.34 -10.53
C VAL A 138 3.76 26.01 -10.09
N SER A 139 5.05 25.79 -10.34
CA SER A 139 5.75 24.57 -9.89
C SER A 139 6.05 24.58 -8.39
N PRO A 140 6.29 23.41 -7.75
CA PRO A 140 6.68 23.32 -6.34
C PRO A 140 7.87 24.21 -5.96
N VAL A 141 8.91 24.27 -6.79
CA VAL A 141 10.08 25.10 -6.54
C VAL A 141 9.73 26.58 -6.53
N ARG A 142 8.90 27.04 -7.48
CA ARG A 142 8.50 28.45 -7.57
C ARG A 142 7.50 28.86 -6.49
N GLY A 143 6.55 28.00 -6.15
CA GLY A 143 5.48 28.32 -5.19
C GLY A 143 5.88 28.14 -3.74
N LEU A 144 6.71 27.15 -3.44
CA LEU A 144 7.09 26.81 -2.06
C LEU A 144 8.55 27.14 -1.74
N GLY A 145 9.42 27.19 -2.73
CA GLY A 145 10.86 27.32 -2.59
C GLY A 145 11.60 25.98 -2.64
N VAL A 146 12.88 26.01 -3.02
CA VAL A 146 13.73 24.82 -3.20
C VAL A 146 13.96 24.05 -1.90
N ASP A 147 14.05 24.76 -0.78
CA ASP A 147 14.34 24.15 0.54
C ASP A 147 13.10 23.74 1.33
N HIS A 148 11.91 23.99 0.78
CA HIS A 148 10.68 23.59 1.45
C HIS A 148 10.58 22.07 1.58
N ILE A 149 10.13 21.58 2.75
CA ILE A 149 10.08 20.15 3.09
C ILE A 149 9.32 19.32 2.03
N LEU A 150 8.21 19.84 1.52
CA LEU A 150 7.42 19.16 0.49
C LEU A 150 8.17 19.17 -0.84
N THR A 151 8.75 20.30 -1.25
CA THR A 151 9.53 20.40 -2.49
C THR A 151 10.69 19.41 -2.51
N ARG A 152 11.41 19.28 -1.41
CA ARG A 152 12.53 18.32 -1.27
C ARG A 152 12.06 16.85 -1.32
N SER A 153 10.82 16.58 -0.96
CA SER A 153 10.23 15.23 -0.98
C SER A 153 9.61 14.87 -2.34
N VAL A 154 9.25 15.87 -3.15
CA VAL A 154 8.78 15.68 -4.53
C VAL A 154 9.90 15.05 -5.37
N PRO A 155 9.61 14.05 -6.24
CA PRO A 155 10.58 13.52 -7.19
C PRO A 155 11.19 14.63 -8.05
N ASN A 156 12.50 14.55 -8.35
CA ASN A 156 13.23 15.61 -9.06
C ASN A 156 12.55 16.04 -10.38
N LEU A 157 11.99 15.09 -11.11
CA LEU A 157 11.29 15.33 -12.38
C LEU A 157 10.09 16.29 -12.23
N TRP A 158 9.42 16.28 -11.08
CA TRP A 158 8.19 17.06 -10.85
C TRP A 158 8.40 18.32 -10.01
N ARG A 159 9.62 18.61 -9.55
CA ARG A 159 9.90 19.80 -8.71
C ARG A 159 9.72 21.10 -9.46
N ASP A 160 10.14 21.12 -10.72
CA ASP A 160 10.09 22.31 -11.58
C ASP A 160 8.89 22.31 -12.53
N THR A 161 8.03 21.30 -12.43
CA THR A 161 6.86 21.12 -13.31
C THR A 161 5.59 21.47 -12.55
N PRO A 162 4.71 22.37 -13.08
CA PRO A 162 3.35 22.57 -12.56
C PRO A 162 2.53 21.28 -12.64
N ALA A 163 1.37 21.24 -11.98
CA ALA A 163 0.47 20.09 -12.03
C ALA A 163 0.10 19.76 -13.49
N PRO A 164 0.30 18.51 -13.96
CA PRO A 164 0.07 18.16 -15.35
C PRO A 164 -1.42 18.00 -15.71
N TYR A 165 -2.26 17.89 -14.70
CA TYR A 165 -3.70 17.70 -14.89
C TYR A 165 -4.43 18.94 -14.43
N GLY A 166 -5.15 19.59 -15.37
CA GLY A 166 -6.01 20.72 -15.08
C GLY A 166 -7.28 20.32 -14.31
N PRO A 167 -8.05 21.31 -13.84
CA PRO A 167 -9.33 21.07 -13.19
C PRO A 167 -10.35 20.43 -14.13
#